data_9ba3fff9518371e89a50bd675fac3625
#
_entry.id   9ba3fff9518371e89a50bd675fac3625
#
_cell.length_a   1.000
_cell.length_b   1.000
_cell.length_c   1.000
_cell.angle_alpha   90.00
_cell.angle_beta   90.00
_cell.angle_gamma   90.00
#
_symmetry.space_group_name_H-M   'P 1'
#
loop_
_entity.id
_entity.type
_entity.pdbx_description
1 polymer ?
#
loop_
_entity_poly.entity_id
_entity_poly.type
_entity_poly.pdbx_seq_one_letter_code
_entity_poly.pdbx_strand_id
1 'polypeptide(L)'
;MSRLIIRLMLLCALSSNSFAAPGIAVLDFELSDLTSLPNTPTEKQRTASVRPLLEAAMRLQGDYPIMPIPAETQALANPGFGYLFNHEDLAAELGAKLGADWIIVGRHSKPSFLYSHLMVRLVQVKKPSRIIDLDVELKGNHEKVMQRSVNSLANKIHLALVKYHH
;
A
#
# COMPACT_ATOMS: atom_id res chain seq x y z
N MET A 1 -36.56 39.55 18.61
CA MET A 1 -36.59 38.24 17.96
C MET A 1 -35.65 38.14 16.74
N SER A 2 -35.39 39.20 16.01
CA SER A 2 -34.56 39.22 14.78
C SER A 2 -33.06 38.89 15.00
N ARG A 3 -32.48 39.25 16.14
CA ARG A 3 -31.02 39.06 16.43
C ARG A 3 -30.65 37.63 16.85
N LEU A 4 -31.64 36.83 17.28
CA LEU A 4 -31.42 35.43 17.69
C LEU A 4 -31.36 34.50 16.46
N ILE A 5 -32.14 34.79 15.42
CA ILE A 5 -32.20 34.03 14.18
C ILE A 5 -30.91 34.17 13.37
N ILE A 6 -30.28 35.36 13.37
CA ILE A 6 -29.01 35.62 12.67
C ILE A 6 -27.85 34.87 13.31
N ARG A 7 -27.87 34.68 14.64
CA ARG A 7 -26.83 33.88 15.33
C ARG A 7 -26.94 32.38 15.10
N LEU A 8 -28.12 31.85 14.83
CA LEU A 8 -28.35 30.43 14.56
C LEU A 8 -27.95 30.06 13.12
N MET A 9 -28.08 30.99 12.16
CA MET A 9 -27.64 30.74 10.76
C MET A 9 -26.12 30.77 10.57
N LEU A 10 -25.35 31.40 11.45
CA LEU A 10 -23.89 31.45 11.33
C LEU A 10 -23.19 30.20 11.85
N LEU A 11 -23.91 29.31 12.57
CA LEU A 11 -23.34 28.08 13.13
C LEU A 11 -23.36 26.88 12.14
N CYS A 12 -24.13 26.99 11.04
CA CYS A 12 -24.22 25.91 10.01
C CYS A 12 -23.18 25.99 8.91
N ALA A 13 -22.30 26.98 8.88
CA ALA A 13 -21.35 27.17 7.76
C ALA A 13 -19.97 26.54 7.95
N LEU A 14 -19.74 25.77 9.03
CA LEU A 14 -18.48 25.03 9.28
C LEU A 14 -18.65 23.53 9.03
N SER A 15 -19.38 23.14 7.98
CA SER A 15 -19.27 21.81 7.42
C SER A 15 -17.91 21.72 6.73
N SER A 16 -16.86 21.50 7.50
CA SER A 16 -15.58 21.07 6.98
C SER A 16 -15.82 19.78 6.19
N ASN A 17 -15.74 19.83 4.87
CA ASN A 17 -15.65 18.63 4.05
C ASN A 17 -14.36 17.92 4.46
N SER A 18 -14.43 17.15 5.54
CA SER A 18 -13.38 16.19 5.87
C SER A 18 -13.44 15.10 4.80
N PHE A 19 -12.66 15.27 3.73
CA PHE A 19 -12.42 14.17 2.80
C PHE A 19 -11.76 13.07 3.61
N ALA A 20 -12.50 11.99 3.85
CA ALA A 20 -11.95 10.81 4.51
C ALA A 20 -10.77 10.28 3.67
N ALA A 21 -9.67 9.91 4.34
CA ALA A 21 -8.54 9.30 3.67
C ALA A 21 -8.99 8.04 2.90
N PRO A 22 -8.45 7.78 1.69
CA PRO A 22 -8.88 6.63 0.90
C PRO A 22 -8.50 5.32 1.59
N GLY A 23 -9.40 4.33 1.49
CA GLY A 23 -9.15 2.97 1.98
C GLY A 23 -8.08 2.26 1.17
N ILE A 24 -7.11 1.62 1.84
CA ILE A 24 -5.98 0.95 1.19
C ILE A 24 -5.98 -0.53 1.55
N ALA A 25 -5.87 -1.40 0.54
CA ALA A 25 -5.55 -2.81 0.71
C ALA A 25 -4.07 -3.05 0.40
N VAL A 26 -3.34 -3.72 1.29
CA VAL A 26 -1.92 -4.06 1.10
C VAL A 26 -1.79 -5.57 0.99
N LEU A 27 -1.35 -6.07 -0.15
CA LEU A 27 -1.07 -7.50 -0.36
C LEU A 27 0.22 -7.93 0.31
N ASP A 28 0.35 -9.21 0.61
CA ASP A 28 1.63 -9.80 0.97
C ASP A 28 2.60 -9.65 -0.21
N PHE A 29 3.83 -9.26 0.10
CA PHE A 29 4.86 -9.09 -0.92
C PHE A 29 5.37 -10.42 -1.41
N GLU A 30 5.59 -10.54 -2.71
CA GLU A 30 6.23 -11.69 -3.32
C GLU A 30 7.75 -11.56 -3.25
N LEU A 31 8.43 -12.65 -2.89
CA LEU A 31 9.91 -12.70 -2.92
C LEU A 31 10.40 -13.16 -4.29
N SER A 32 11.17 -12.31 -4.98
CA SER A 32 11.93 -12.64 -6.19
C SER A 32 13.42 -12.69 -5.85
N ASP A 33 13.91 -13.86 -5.42
CA ASP A 33 15.30 -14.05 -5.01
C ASP A 33 16.09 -14.74 -6.14
N LEU A 34 16.96 -13.97 -6.79
CA LEU A 34 17.80 -14.41 -7.91
C LEU A 34 19.24 -14.73 -7.48
N THR A 35 19.50 -14.82 -6.17
CA THR A 35 20.81 -15.17 -5.64
C THR A 35 21.11 -16.66 -5.79
N SER A 36 22.37 -17.07 -5.56
CA SER A 36 22.78 -18.49 -5.61
C SER A 36 22.20 -19.35 -4.48
N LEU A 37 21.64 -18.74 -3.42
CA LEU A 37 20.92 -19.39 -2.33
C LEU A 37 19.51 -18.80 -2.20
N PRO A 38 18.62 -19.06 -3.16
CA PRO A 38 17.33 -18.39 -3.24
C PRO A 38 16.36 -18.87 -2.16
N ASN A 39 15.46 -17.97 -1.77
CA ASN A 39 14.30 -18.29 -0.95
C ASN A 39 14.62 -18.90 0.43
N THR A 40 15.72 -18.48 1.06
CA THR A 40 16.03 -18.90 2.42
C THR A 40 14.90 -18.56 3.40
N PRO A 41 14.72 -19.32 4.51
CA PRO A 41 13.72 -19.02 5.53
C PRO A 41 13.81 -17.57 6.04
N THR A 42 15.03 -17.07 6.23
CA THR A 42 15.29 -15.70 6.68
C THR A 42 14.79 -14.66 5.68
N GLU A 43 15.01 -14.86 4.37
CA GLU A 43 14.53 -13.94 3.34
C GLU A 43 13.01 -14.01 3.18
N LYS A 44 12.42 -15.19 3.31
CA LYS A 44 10.95 -15.32 3.33
C LYS A 44 10.33 -14.58 4.51
N GLN A 45 10.90 -14.75 5.72
CA GLN A 45 10.44 -14.03 6.92
C GLN A 45 10.62 -12.52 6.76
N ARG A 46 11.75 -12.08 6.22
CA ARG A 46 12.03 -10.68 5.93
C ARG A 46 11.03 -10.09 4.94
N THR A 47 10.69 -10.82 3.89
CA THR A 47 9.68 -10.40 2.91
C THR A 47 8.28 -10.34 3.56
N ALA A 48 7.91 -11.33 4.36
CA ALA A 48 6.64 -11.36 5.05
C ALA A 48 6.47 -10.19 6.05
N SER A 49 7.56 -9.64 6.59
CA SER A 49 7.50 -8.47 7.46
C SER A 49 7.14 -7.16 6.75
N VAL A 50 7.27 -7.09 5.42
CA VAL A 50 7.05 -5.84 4.67
C VAL A 50 5.62 -5.35 4.80
N ARG A 51 4.63 -6.23 4.60
CA ARG A 51 3.21 -5.87 4.68
C ARG A 51 2.83 -5.23 6.02
N PRO A 52 3.01 -5.89 7.18
CA PRO A 52 2.62 -5.30 8.46
C PRO A 52 3.38 -4.01 8.78
N LEU A 53 4.65 -3.90 8.39
CA LEU A 53 5.43 -2.67 8.55
C LEU A 53 4.87 -1.54 7.67
N LEU A 54 4.50 -1.83 6.41
CA LEU A 54 3.93 -0.86 5.49
C LEU A 54 2.56 -0.39 5.95
N GLU A 55 1.69 -1.31 6.38
CA GLU A 55 0.39 -0.97 6.93
C GLU A 55 0.51 -0.02 8.15
N ALA A 56 1.43 -0.32 9.07
CA ALA A 56 1.70 0.54 10.23
C ALA A 56 2.21 1.91 9.80
N ALA A 57 3.16 1.96 8.85
CA ALA A 57 3.71 3.21 8.34
C ALA A 57 2.64 4.06 7.62
N MET A 58 1.74 3.44 6.85
CA MET A 58 0.65 4.15 6.16
C MET A 58 -0.33 4.79 7.14
N ARG A 59 -0.70 4.09 8.22
CA ARG A 59 -1.54 4.68 9.28
C ARG A 59 -0.91 5.92 9.91
N LEU A 60 0.41 5.93 10.06
CA LEU A 60 1.15 7.09 10.62
C LEU A 60 1.29 8.25 9.63
N GLN A 61 1.38 7.98 8.33
CA GLN A 61 1.58 8.99 7.30
C GLN A 61 0.33 9.84 7.00
N GLY A 62 -0.85 9.26 7.04
CA GLY A 62 -2.07 9.97 6.61
C GLY A 62 -3.36 9.38 7.17
N ASP A 63 -3.26 8.61 8.27
CA ASP A 63 -4.41 7.95 8.93
C ASP A 63 -5.26 7.13 7.94
N TYR A 64 -4.58 6.45 7.00
CA TYR A 64 -5.24 5.67 5.96
C TYR A 64 -5.96 4.45 6.57
N PRO A 65 -7.26 4.25 6.29
CA PRO A 65 -7.97 3.03 6.63
C PRO A 65 -7.34 1.84 5.87
N ILE A 66 -6.83 0.85 6.60
CA ILE A 66 -6.27 -0.36 6.00
C ILE A 66 -7.34 -1.44 5.95
N MET A 67 -7.68 -1.88 4.74
CA MET A 67 -8.65 -2.95 4.52
C MET A 67 -8.00 -4.30 4.81
N PRO A 68 -8.57 -5.10 5.72
CA PRO A 68 -8.00 -6.41 6.03
C PRO A 68 -8.15 -7.36 4.85
N ILE A 69 -7.11 -8.15 4.59
CA ILE A 69 -7.11 -9.17 3.54
C ILE A 69 -6.91 -10.53 4.18
N PRO A 70 -7.90 -11.43 4.16
CA PRO A 70 -7.72 -12.81 4.57
C PRO A 70 -6.70 -13.50 3.65
N ALA A 71 -5.79 -14.30 4.25
CA ALA A 71 -4.74 -14.99 3.50
C ALA A 71 -5.30 -15.89 2.39
N GLU A 72 -6.41 -16.58 2.65
CA GLU A 72 -7.10 -17.40 1.65
C GLU A 72 -7.63 -16.59 0.47
N THR A 73 -8.17 -15.38 0.75
CA THR A 73 -8.68 -14.48 -0.30
C THR A 73 -7.55 -14.04 -1.22
N GLN A 74 -6.39 -13.70 -0.65
CA GLN A 74 -5.22 -13.36 -1.46
C GLN A 74 -4.70 -14.57 -2.25
N ALA A 75 -4.59 -15.74 -1.62
CA ALA A 75 -4.11 -16.96 -2.27
C ALA A 75 -4.99 -17.38 -3.46
N LEU A 76 -6.31 -17.27 -3.34
CA LEU A 76 -7.25 -17.57 -4.41
C LEU A 76 -7.14 -16.57 -5.58
N ALA A 77 -6.91 -15.30 -5.28
CA ALA A 77 -6.78 -14.26 -6.29
C ALA A 77 -5.41 -14.25 -6.97
N ASN A 78 -4.37 -14.80 -6.32
CA ASN A 78 -2.99 -14.83 -6.80
C ASN A 78 -2.49 -16.26 -7.01
N PRO A 79 -2.93 -16.97 -8.07
CA PRO A 79 -2.65 -18.39 -8.29
C PRO A 79 -1.18 -18.68 -8.60
N GLY A 80 -0.35 -17.67 -8.84
CA GLY A 80 1.06 -17.85 -9.15
C GLY A 80 1.88 -16.59 -8.95
N PHE A 81 3.20 -16.79 -8.87
CA PHE A 81 4.16 -15.69 -8.71
C PHE A 81 3.99 -14.63 -9.80
N GLY A 82 3.87 -13.37 -9.38
CA GLY A 82 3.73 -12.22 -10.27
C GLY A 82 2.35 -12.06 -10.90
N TYR A 83 1.38 -12.93 -10.59
CA TYR A 83 0.08 -12.89 -11.27
C TYR A 83 -0.62 -11.54 -11.05
N LEU A 84 -0.92 -11.17 -9.83
CA LEU A 84 -1.56 -9.87 -9.52
C LEU A 84 -0.63 -8.67 -9.79
N PHE A 85 0.68 -8.87 -9.74
CA PHE A 85 1.63 -7.82 -10.09
C PHE A 85 1.60 -7.47 -11.58
N ASN A 86 1.24 -8.40 -12.44
CA ASN A 86 1.19 -8.22 -13.90
C ASN A 86 -0.24 -8.07 -14.47
N HIS A 87 -1.27 -8.18 -13.60
CA HIS A 87 -2.68 -8.07 -13.98
C HIS A 87 -3.37 -7.08 -13.04
N GLU A 88 -3.20 -5.82 -13.33
CA GLU A 88 -3.72 -4.70 -12.54
C GLU A 88 -5.24 -4.62 -12.46
N ASP A 89 -5.93 -5.07 -13.48
CA ASP A 89 -7.39 -5.22 -13.53
C ASP A 89 -7.88 -6.22 -12.48
N LEU A 90 -7.22 -7.38 -12.37
CA LEU A 90 -7.55 -8.40 -11.37
C LEU A 90 -7.16 -7.94 -9.95
N ALA A 91 -6.06 -7.20 -9.82
CA ALA A 91 -5.72 -6.56 -8.54
C ALA A 91 -6.80 -5.55 -8.12
N ALA A 92 -7.30 -4.74 -9.06
CA ALA A 92 -8.39 -3.81 -8.78
C ALA A 92 -9.70 -4.52 -8.43
N GLU A 93 -10.05 -5.63 -9.09
CA GLU A 93 -11.20 -6.45 -8.73
C GLU A 93 -11.10 -6.99 -7.29
N LEU A 94 -9.92 -7.45 -6.89
CA LEU A 94 -9.65 -7.87 -5.52
C LEU A 94 -9.84 -6.70 -4.55
N GLY A 95 -9.27 -5.52 -4.87
CA GLY A 95 -9.44 -4.31 -4.09
C GLY A 95 -10.90 -3.92 -3.91
N ALA A 96 -11.71 -4.03 -4.97
CA ALA A 96 -13.15 -3.76 -4.92
C ALA A 96 -13.91 -4.72 -3.98
N LYS A 97 -13.58 -6.02 -4.02
CA LYS A 97 -14.16 -7.02 -3.08
C LYS A 97 -13.81 -6.73 -1.63
N LEU A 98 -12.67 -6.09 -1.37
CA LEU A 98 -12.22 -5.71 -0.04
C LEU A 98 -12.74 -4.33 0.41
N GLY A 99 -13.43 -3.60 -0.48
CA GLY A 99 -13.92 -2.25 -0.19
C GLY A 99 -12.82 -1.19 -0.15
N ALA A 100 -11.68 -1.45 -0.80
CA ALA A 100 -10.57 -0.51 -0.88
C ALA A 100 -10.76 0.50 -2.03
N ASP A 101 -10.21 1.69 -1.89
CA ASP A 101 -10.07 2.68 -2.98
C ASP A 101 -8.79 2.47 -3.79
N TRP A 102 -7.75 1.98 -3.10
CA TRP A 102 -6.46 1.65 -3.68
C TRP A 102 -5.98 0.27 -3.20
N ILE A 103 -5.32 -0.47 -4.09
CA ILE A 103 -4.66 -1.73 -3.74
C ILE A 103 -3.17 -1.64 -4.04
N ILE A 104 -2.36 -2.13 -3.12
CA ILE A 104 -0.90 -2.17 -3.20
C ILE A 104 -0.49 -3.61 -3.45
N VAL A 105 0.08 -3.84 -4.64
CA VAL A 105 0.70 -5.12 -5.02
C VAL A 105 2.21 -4.95 -4.95
N GLY A 106 2.89 -5.76 -4.14
CA GLY A 106 4.30 -5.58 -3.83
C GLY A 106 5.17 -6.78 -4.19
N ARG A 107 6.43 -6.46 -4.51
CA ARG A 107 7.49 -7.45 -4.74
C ARG A 107 8.76 -7.04 -4.01
N HIS A 108 9.35 -7.95 -3.27
CA HIS A 108 10.71 -7.85 -2.76
C HIS A 108 11.63 -8.53 -3.77
N SER A 109 12.28 -7.75 -4.62
CA SER A 109 13.23 -8.20 -5.63
C SER A 109 14.64 -8.19 -5.05
N LYS A 110 15.30 -9.36 -5.05
CA LYS A 110 16.66 -9.55 -4.53
C LYS A 110 17.58 -10.10 -5.62
N PRO A 111 18.13 -9.23 -6.47
CA PRO A 111 19.05 -9.65 -7.54
C PRO A 111 20.44 -10.04 -7.04
N SER A 112 20.83 -9.62 -5.82
CA SER A 112 22.13 -9.96 -5.23
C SER A 112 22.09 -10.01 -3.70
N PHE A 113 23.21 -10.42 -3.07
CA PHE A 113 23.36 -10.39 -1.61
C PHE A 113 23.64 -8.98 -1.06
N LEU A 114 24.01 -8.02 -1.90
CA LEU A 114 24.41 -6.68 -1.49
C LEU A 114 23.22 -5.72 -1.41
N TYR A 115 22.24 -5.90 -2.26
CA TYR A 115 21.07 -5.01 -2.35
C TYR A 115 19.82 -5.77 -2.81
N SER A 116 18.69 -5.22 -2.47
CA SER A 116 17.38 -5.64 -2.95
C SER A 116 16.47 -4.42 -3.13
N HIS A 117 15.28 -4.63 -3.69
CA HIS A 117 14.31 -3.58 -3.95
C HIS A 117 12.94 -3.96 -3.41
N LEU A 118 12.24 -3.01 -2.81
CA LEU A 118 10.79 -3.08 -2.63
C LEU A 118 10.15 -2.37 -3.81
N MET A 119 9.53 -3.14 -4.68
CA MET A 119 8.78 -2.66 -5.83
C MET A 119 7.30 -2.73 -5.53
N VAL A 120 6.56 -1.68 -5.84
CA VAL A 120 5.12 -1.59 -5.58
C VAL A 120 4.40 -1.09 -6.81
N ARG A 121 3.28 -1.73 -7.15
CA ARG A 121 2.21 -1.19 -7.98
C ARG A 121 1.08 -0.71 -7.09
N LEU A 122 0.80 0.58 -7.16
CA LEU A 122 -0.35 1.21 -6.52
C LEU A 122 -1.45 1.35 -7.57
N VAL A 123 -2.52 0.58 -7.46
CA VAL A 123 -3.61 0.52 -8.44
C VAL A 123 -4.85 1.17 -7.87
N GLN A 124 -5.43 2.12 -8.60
CA GLN A 124 -6.71 2.72 -8.22
C GLN A 124 -7.87 1.78 -8.57
N VAL A 125 -8.63 1.34 -7.57
CA VAL A 125 -9.67 0.30 -7.72
C VAL A 125 -10.76 0.73 -8.71
N LYS A 126 -11.26 1.96 -8.60
CA LYS A 126 -12.32 2.47 -9.51
C LYS A 126 -11.80 2.84 -10.90
N LYS A 127 -10.48 2.93 -11.08
CA LYS A 127 -9.84 3.28 -12.36
C LYS A 127 -8.56 2.45 -12.53
N PRO A 128 -8.68 1.17 -12.92
CA PRO A 128 -7.52 0.23 -12.96
C PRO A 128 -6.39 0.69 -13.89
N SER A 129 -6.69 1.50 -14.91
CA SER A 129 -5.68 2.10 -15.79
C SER A 129 -4.78 3.12 -15.08
N ARG A 130 -5.14 3.56 -13.85
CA ARG A 130 -4.29 4.43 -13.05
C ARG A 130 -3.40 3.57 -12.16
N ILE A 131 -2.19 3.36 -12.63
CA ILE A 131 -1.14 2.61 -11.96
C ILE A 131 0.01 3.56 -11.65
N ILE A 132 0.58 3.40 -10.45
CA ILE A 132 1.76 4.15 -10.04
C ILE A 132 2.79 3.12 -9.57
N ASP A 133 3.86 2.98 -10.33
CA ASP A 133 4.99 2.14 -9.96
C ASP A 133 5.95 2.92 -9.06
N LEU A 134 6.26 2.35 -7.91
CA LEU A 134 7.19 2.90 -6.92
C LEU A 134 8.25 1.88 -6.59
N ASP A 135 9.46 2.35 -6.33
CA ASP A 135 10.61 1.52 -5.99
C ASP A 135 11.44 2.15 -4.87
N VAL A 136 11.95 1.30 -3.99
CA VAL A 136 12.91 1.67 -2.93
C VAL A 136 14.00 0.62 -2.85
N GLU A 137 15.25 1.06 -2.99
CA GLU A 137 16.44 0.22 -2.83
C GLU A 137 16.75 -0.04 -1.35
N LEU A 138 17.14 -1.28 -1.04
CA LEU A 138 17.64 -1.72 0.26
C LEU A 138 19.11 -2.11 0.13
N LYS A 139 19.98 -1.40 0.84
CA LYS A 139 21.40 -1.73 0.93
C LYS A 139 21.69 -2.46 2.25
N GLY A 140 21.94 -3.76 2.17
CA GLY A 140 22.19 -4.64 3.32
C GLY A 140 20.96 -5.40 3.83
N ASN A 141 21.18 -6.31 4.79
CA ASN A 141 20.20 -7.31 5.23
C ASN A 141 19.63 -7.02 6.63
N HIS A 142 19.97 -5.90 7.24
CA HIS A 142 19.57 -5.61 8.62
C HIS A 142 18.10 -5.19 8.71
N GLU A 143 17.44 -5.56 9.79
CA GLU A 143 16.06 -5.18 10.11
C GLU A 143 15.85 -3.66 10.03
N LYS A 144 16.80 -2.86 10.56
CA LYS A 144 16.78 -1.39 10.46
C LYS A 144 16.76 -0.87 9.02
N VAL A 145 17.36 -1.60 8.06
CA VAL A 145 17.32 -1.25 6.64
C VAL A 145 15.91 -1.48 6.10
N MET A 146 15.29 -2.61 6.42
CA MET A 146 13.91 -2.89 6.03
C MET A 146 12.96 -1.82 6.56
N GLN A 147 13.02 -1.50 7.85
CA GLN A 147 12.16 -0.49 8.46
C GLN A 147 12.31 0.89 7.77
N ARG A 148 13.54 1.33 7.52
CA ARG A 148 13.80 2.62 6.83
C ARG A 148 13.27 2.61 5.40
N SER A 149 13.46 1.51 4.68
CA SER A 149 13.00 1.38 3.30
C SER A 149 11.47 1.34 3.22
N VAL A 150 10.82 0.66 4.16
CA VAL A 150 9.35 0.65 4.25
C VAL A 150 8.81 2.04 4.58
N ASN A 151 9.44 2.78 5.50
CA ASN A 151 9.05 4.16 5.80
C ASN A 151 9.22 5.09 4.58
N SER A 152 10.31 4.92 3.84
CA SER A 152 10.53 5.66 2.58
C SER A 152 9.48 5.31 1.53
N LEU A 153 9.12 4.03 1.40
CA LEU A 153 8.07 3.56 0.51
C LEU A 153 6.71 4.12 0.90
N ALA A 154 6.35 4.09 2.19
CA ALA A 154 5.11 4.68 2.71
C ALA A 154 5.01 6.17 2.38
N ASN A 155 6.11 6.92 2.53
CA ASN A 155 6.13 8.33 2.17
C ASN A 155 5.93 8.54 0.65
N LYS A 156 6.55 7.75 -0.20
CA LYS A 156 6.32 7.80 -1.67
C LYS A 156 4.87 7.50 -2.03
N ILE A 157 4.27 6.49 -1.39
CA ILE A 157 2.85 6.14 -1.58
C ILE A 157 1.97 7.30 -1.12
N HIS A 158 2.22 7.86 0.06
CA HIS A 158 1.47 9.01 0.57
C HIS A 158 1.49 10.19 -0.40
N LEU A 159 2.66 10.58 -0.90
CA LEU A 159 2.80 11.67 -1.87
C LEU A 159 2.05 11.37 -3.18
N ALA A 160 2.06 10.11 -3.63
CA ALA A 160 1.30 9.69 -4.80
C ALA A 160 -0.21 9.79 -4.55
N LEU A 161 -0.70 9.30 -3.42
CA LEU A 161 -2.12 9.37 -3.04
C LEU A 161 -2.62 10.81 -2.95
N VAL A 162 -1.86 11.70 -2.29
CA VAL A 162 -2.21 13.13 -2.20
C VAL A 162 -2.33 13.75 -3.58
N LYS A 163 -1.41 13.44 -4.49
CA LYS A 163 -1.44 13.96 -5.87
C LYS A 163 -2.66 13.52 -6.66
N TYR A 164 -3.19 12.32 -6.41
CA TYR A 164 -4.29 11.73 -7.19
C TYR A 164 -5.63 11.68 -6.45
N HIS A 165 -5.72 12.29 -5.28
CA HIS A 165 -6.96 12.35 -4.50
C HIS A 165 -7.89 13.49 -4.98
N HIS A 166 -7.45 14.31 -5.95
CA HIS A 166 -8.21 15.44 -6.52
C HIS A 166 -8.94 15.07 -7.82
#